data_ea6382b0b69dfb906a4638c9b06c6a9a
#
_entry.id   ea6382b0b69dfb906a4638c9b06c6a9a
#
_cell.length_a   1.000
_cell.length_b   1.000
_cell.length_c   1.000
_cell.angle_alpha   90.00
_cell.angle_beta   90.00
_cell.angle_gamma   90.00
#
_symmetry.space_group_name_H-M   'P 1'
#
loop_
_entity.id
_entity.type
_entity.pdbx_description
1 polymer ?
#
loop_
_entity_poly.entity_id
_entity_poly.type
_entity_poly.pdbx_seq_one_letter_code
_entity_poly.pdbx_strand_id
1 'polypeptide(L)'
;METIAAIATAQSPSAIGIVRLSGEETRRVLAALFTPASGMAVEALPYRRMTYGDIRSADGTLLDRSMAVCFSAAHSYTGEESAELHCHGSPVVLSEVLQAAFAAGARQARPGEFTQRAFLNGKLDLTEAEAVIDLIDAETAESARNAAAQLSGALRRPIESVYDKLLDVSSRFYAVVDYPDEDIEDLSREETERTLLCCEETLSDLLGTFARGKVLKNGVATAIIGAPNAGKSSLLNALVGFDRAIVTDIAGTTRDTVEEKATVGGVLLRLIDTAGLHETDDLVEQLGVERSKKAVEDADLILALLDGSTGLPASEARAAEMLAPLALAAKSGKPWLLLLTKSDLGRGTGVAPDEDWRAPEAIISLSSVTHEGFDALEAAIRTLYPAPKGDTSLVTNARQADAIRRALDSVRAAKDALQSGMTPDVVLTEVEQAENALGELTGHTAREDMVARIFERFCVGK
;
A
#
# COMPACT_ATOMS: atom_id res chain seq x y z
N MET A 1 24.54 -18.05 -4.24
CA MET A 1 24.14 -17.46 -2.92
C MET A 1 23.76 -18.57 -1.95
N GLU A 2 23.94 -18.35 -0.63
CA GLU A 2 23.51 -19.30 0.40
C GLU A 2 22.04 -19.69 0.25
N THR A 3 21.72 -20.95 0.52
CA THR A 3 20.33 -21.41 0.49
C THR A 3 19.58 -20.94 1.73
N ILE A 4 18.45 -20.30 1.50
CA ILE A 4 17.56 -19.77 2.54
C ILE A 4 16.27 -20.58 2.64
N ALA A 5 15.70 -20.58 3.85
CA ALA A 5 14.40 -21.20 4.13
C ALA A 5 13.53 -20.32 5.00
N ALA A 6 12.21 -20.36 4.77
CA ALA A 6 11.24 -19.73 5.65
C ALA A 6 9.85 -20.36 5.47
N ILE A 7 8.98 -20.17 6.48
CA ILE A 7 7.54 -20.41 6.35
C ILE A 7 6.96 -19.26 5.51
N ALA A 8 6.34 -19.59 4.39
CA ALA A 8 5.81 -18.62 3.42
C ALA A 8 4.32 -18.33 3.60
N THR A 9 3.63 -19.04 4.47
CA THR A 9 2.21 -18.87 4.81
C THR A 9 2.04 -18.28 6.20
N ALA A 10 0.83 -17.83 6.53
CA ALA A 10 0.52 -17.36 7.88
C ALA A 10 0.80 -18.45 8.93
N GLN A 11 1.24 -18.03 10.12
CA GLN A 11 1.58 -18.95 11.22
C GLN A 11 0.36 -19.29 12.12
N SER A 12 -0.85 -19.21 11.59
CA SER A 12 -2.07 -19.68 12.25
C SER A 12 -2.45 -21.07 11.73
N PRO A 13 -3.16 -21.90 12.53
CA PRO A 13 -3.66 -23.19 12.09
C PRO A 13 -4.46 -23.07 10.79
N SER A 14 -4.06 -23.83 9.76
CA SER A 14 -4.68 -23.83 8.45
C SER A 14 -4.63 -25.22 7.82
N ALA A 15 -5.33 -25.43 6.70
CA ALA A 15 -5.29 -26.73 6.03
C ALA A 15 -3.91 -27.01 5.38
N ILE A 16 -3.26 -25.98 4.87
CA ILE A 16 -1.96 -26.07 4.19
C ILE A 16 -1.05 -24.95 4.70
N GLY A 17 0.20 -25.32 4.98
CA GLY A 17 1.30 -24.39 5.22
C GLY A 17 2.47 -24.70 4.30
N ILE A 18 3.23 -23.67 3.94
CA ILE A 18 4.33 -23.80 2.97
C ILE A 18 5.64 -23.39 3.61
N VAL A 19 6.63 -24.30 3.54
CA VAL A 19 8.05 -23.98 3.78
C VAL A 19 8.73 -23.83 2.44
N ARG A 20 9.34 -22.66 2.20
CA ARG A 20 10.00 -22.29 0.93
C ARG A 20 11.51 -22.31 1.10
N LEU A 21 12.20 -22.82 0.08
CA LEU A 21 13.65 -22.86 -0.07
C LEU A 21 14.06 -22.07 -1.33
N SER A 22 15.19 -21.36 -1.29
CA SER A 22 15.80 -20.73 -2.48
C SER A 22 17.31 -20.66 -2.33
N GLY A 23 18.05 -20.96 -3.39
CA GLY A 23 19.51 -20.92 -3.45
C GLY A 23 20.13 -22.11 -4.15
N GLU A 24 21.45 -22.11 -4.28
CA GLU A 24 22.21 -23.10 -5.06
C GLU A 24 22.06 -24.54 -4.55
N GLU A 25 21.96 -24.71 -3.22
CA GLU A 25 21.90 -26.02 -2.57
C GLU A 25 20.45 -26.51 -2.31
N THR A 26 19.45 -25.87 -2.94
CA THR A 26 18.02 -26.15 -2.67
C THR A 26 17.69 -27.65 -2.85
N ARG A 27 18.16 -28.29 -3.92
CA ARG A 27 17.89 -29.72 -4.14
C ARG A 27 18.59 -30.63 -3.13
N ARG A 28 19.81 -30.28 -2.72
CA ARG A 28 20.53 -31.00 -1.69
C ARG A 28 19.82 -30.95 -0.34
N VAL A 29 19.38 -29.74 0.05
CA VAL A 29 18.60 -29.53 1.28
C VAL A 29 17.28 -30.29 1.20
N LEU A 30 16.56 -30.19 0.06
CA LEU A 30 15.30 -30.91 -0.13
C LEU A 30 15.50 -32.45 -0.06
N ALA A 31 16.58 -33.00 -0.65
CA ALA A 31 16.87 -34.42 -0.63
C ALA A 31 17.16 -34.97 0.79
N ALA A 32 17.67 -34.12 1.67
CA ALA A 32 17.87 -34.49 3.09
C ALA A 32 16.56 -34.57 3.89
N LEU A 33 15.49 -33.90 3.42
CA LEU A 33 14.21 -33.77 4.12
C LEU A 33 13.08 -34.57 3.52
N PHE A 34 13.06 -34.72 2.20
CA PHE A 34 11.91 -35.23 1.45
C PHE A 34 12.22 -36.53 0.73
N THR A 35 11.40 -37.54 0.95
CA THR A 35 11.46 -38.82 0.27
C THR A 35 10.23 -39.02 -0.60
N PRO A 36 10.35 -38.92 -1.94
CA PRO A 36 9.22 -39.15 -2.84
C PRO A 36 8.62 -40.54 -2.68
N ALA A 37 7.30 -40.66 -2.60
CA ALA A 37 6.61 -41.96 -2.50
C ALA A 37 6.81 -42.86 -3.72
N SER A 38 7.18 -42.28 -4.87
CA SER A 38 7.53 -43.01 -6.10
C SER A 38 8.89 -43.70 -6.04
N GLY A 39 9.72 -43.42 -5.02
CA GLY A 39 11.11 -43.89 -4.96
C GLY A 39 12.07 -43.16 -5.90
N MET A 40 11.63 -42.12 -6.59
CA MET A 40 12.46 -41.29 -7.45
C MET A 40 13.41 -40.47 -6.59
N ALA A 41 14.67 -40.29 -7.01
CA ALA A 41 15.58 -39.38 -6.36
C ALA A 41 15.12 -37.90 -6.50
N VAL A 42 15.35 -37.07 -5.47
CA VAL A 42 14.93 -35.67 -5.48
C VAL A 42 15.59 -34.86 -6.60
N GLU A 43 16.84 -35.20 -6.96
CA GLU A 43 17.57 -34.59 -8.06
C GLU A 43 16.89 -34.80 -9.41
N ALA A 44 16.15 -35.91 -9.55
CA ALA A 44 15.43 -36.30 -10.77
C ALA A 44 13.98 -35.78 -10.79
N LEU A 45 13.50 -35.09 -9.73
CA LEU A 45 12.14 -34.55 -9.70
C LEU A 45 11.95 -33.54 -10.82
N PRO A 46 10.83 -33.64 -11.58
CA PRO A 46 10.52 -32.68 -12.62
C PRO A 46 10.17 -31.33 -12.02
N TYR A 47 10.64 -30.26 -12.64
CA TYR A 47 10.26 -28.90 -12.25
C TYR A 47 8.77 -28.63 -12.48
N ARG A 48 8.19 -27.81 -11.59
CA ARG A 48 6.79 -27.34 -11.65
C ARG A 48 5.76 -28.48 -11.60
N ARG A 49 6.13 -29.60 -10.97
CA ARG A 49 5.25 -30.74 -10.75
C ARG A 49 5.22 -31.12 -9.29
N MET A 50 4.03 -31.12 -8.71
CA MET A 50 3.80 -31.57 -7.34
C MET A 50 4.11 -33.05 -7.20
N THR A 51 4.90 -33.40 -6.20
CA THR A 51 5.31 -34.79 -5.91
C THR A 51 4.95 -35.11 -4.47
N TYR A 52 4.19 -36.20 -4.26
CA TYR A 52 3.83 -36.70 -2.95
C TYR A 52 4.96 -37.49 -2.31
N GLY A 53 5.16 -37.35 -1.00
CA GLY A 53 6.21 -38.03 -0.27
C GLY A 53 6.20 -37.80 1.23
N ASP A 54 7.18 -38.37 1.92
CA ASP A 54 7.38 -38.20 3.36
C ASP A 54 8.40 -37.09 3.62
N ILE A 55 8.10 -36.22 4.58
CA ILE A 55 9.06 -35.25 5.14
C ILE A 55 9.59 -35.82 6.44
N ARG A 56 10.91 -35.85 6.58
CA ARG A 56 11.61 -36.42 7.73
C ARG A 56 12.65 -35.46 8.29
N SER A 57 12.90 -35.53 9.58
CA SER A 57 14.02 -34.89 10.26
C SER A 57 15.34 -35.66 10.00
N ALA A 58 16.46 -35.07 10.40
CA ALA A 58 17.80 -35.67 10.21
C ALA A 58 17.99 -37.01 10.92
N ASP A 59 17.26 -37.27 12.00
CA ASP A 59 17.25 -38.58 12.71
C ASP A 59 16.28 -39.61 12.11
N GLY A 60 15.60 -39.26 11.00
CA GLY A 60 14.66 -40.12 10.29
C GLY A 60 13.21 -40.08 10.81
N THR A 61 12.91 -39.27 11.82
CA THR A 61 11.55 -39.13 12.35
C THR A 61 10.63 -38.54 11.26
N LEU A 62 9.46 -39.17 11.06
CA LEU A 62 8.43 -38.66 10.13
C LEU A 62 7.80 -37.39 10.73
N LEU A 63 7.96 -36.26 10.02
CA LEU A 63 7.37 -34.98 10.40
C LEU A 63 6.01 -34.77 9.74
N ASP A 64 5.91 -35.10 8.44
CA ASP A 64 4.67 -34.96 7.68
C ASP A 64 4.65 -35.86 6.44
N ARG A 65 3.47 -36.07 5.87
CA ARG A 65 3.25 -36.66 4.55
C ARG A 65 2.57 -35.66 3.65
N SER A 66 3.28 -35.12 2.68
CA SER A 66 2.84 -33.94 1.98
C SER A 66 3.36 -33.87 0.54
N MET A 67 3.27 -32.71 -0.06
CA MET A 67 3.70 -32.47 -1.44
C MET A 67 4.94 -31.59 -1.46
N ALA A 68 5.84 -31.85 -2.43
CA ALA A 68 6.96 -30.96 -2.75
C ALA A 68 6.91 -30.55 -4.22
N VAL A 69 7.39 -29.34 -4.52
CA VAL A 69 7.55 -28.84 -5.89
C VAL A 69 8.88 -28.12 -6.01
N CYS A 70 9.59 -28.34 -7.13
CA CYS A 70 10.85 -27.67 -7.46
C CYS A 70 10.66 -26.71 -8.63
N PHE A 71 11.39 -25.61 -8.62
CA PHE A 71 11.43 -24.60 -9.69
C PHE A 71 12.88 -24.38 -10.11
N SER A 72 13.14 -24.38 -11.42
CA SER A 72 14.44 -23.98 -11.94
C SER A 72 14.63 -22.47 -11.83
N ALA A 73 15.85 -21.97 -11.79
CA ALA A 73 16.18 -20.55 -11.71
C ALA A 73 15.40 -19.70 -12.75
N ALA A 74 15.30 -20.18 -13.99
CA ALA A 74 14.59 -19.46 -15.05
C ALA A 74 13.08 -19.26 -14.75
N HIS A 75 12.47 -20.16 -13.98
CA HIS A 75 11.02 -20.22 -13.76
C HIS A 75 10.63 -20.13 -12.27
N SER A 76 11.57 -19.74 -11.40
CA SER A 76 11.33 -19.51 -10.00
C SER A 76 10.97 -18.03 -9.75
N TYR A 77 10.42 -17.77 -8.57
CA TYR A 77 10.14 -16.41 -8.11
C TYR A 77 11.43 -15.60 -7.90
N THR A 78 12.43 -16.20 -7.27
CA THR A 78 13.69 -15.52 -6.88
C THR A 78 14.71 -15.41 -8.00
N GLY A 79 14.53 -16.12 -9.13
CA GLY A 79 15.58 -16.25 -10.14
C GLY A 79 16.67 -17.25 -9.78
N GLU A 80 16.55 -17.94 -8.65
CA GLU A 80 17.42 -19.03 -8.20
C GLU A 80 16.66 -20.37 -8.24
N GLU A 81 17.36 -21.50 -8.12
CA GLU A 81 16.68 -22.75 -7.87
C GLU A 81 15.91 -22.68 -6.56
N SER A 82 14.64 -23.07 -6.59
CA SER A 82 13.78 -23.00 -5.41
C SER A 82 12.89 -24.25 -5.28
N ALA A 83 12.43 -24.49 -4.06
CA ALA A 83 11.48 -25.55 -3.76
C ALA A 83 10.46 -25.10 -2.71
N GLU A 84 9.30 -25.72 -2.76
CA GLU A 84 8.26 -25.54 -1.74
C GLU A 84 7.81 -26.91 -1.22
N LEU A 85 7.69 -26.98 0.11
CA LEU A 85 7.09 -28.09 0.84
C LEU A 85 5.71 -27.67 1.30
N HIS A 86 4.66 -28.26 0.75
CA HIS A 86 3.26 -27.97 1.05
C HIS A 86 2.78 -28.92 2.15
N CYS A 87 3.02 -28.55 3.40
CA CYS A 87 2.76 -29.33 4.58
C CYS A 87 1.32 -29.13 5.09
N HIS A 88 0.87 -29.97 6.05
CA HIS A 88 -0.28 -29.62 6.87
C HIS A 88 0.01 -28.36 7.67
N GLY A 89 -0.96 -27.42 7.71
CA GLY A 89 -0.77 -26.05 8.21
C GLY A 89 -0.76 -25.96 9.76
N SER A 90 -0.15 -26.91 10.45
CA SER A 90 0.12 -26.82 11.89
C SER A 90 1.38 -25.97 12.10
N PRO A 91 1.32 -24.88 12.91
CA PRO A 91 2.51 -24.09 13.24
C PRO A 91 3.68 -24.92 13.79
N VAL A 92 3.38 -25.99 14.55
CA VAL A 92 4.37 -26.90 15.12
C VAL A 92 5.05 -27.70 14.00
N VAL A 93 4.25 -28.30 13.09
CA VAL A 93 4.79 -29.09 11.96
C VAL A 93 5.66 -28.19 11.05
N LEU A 94 5.18 -27.00 10.73
CA LEU A 94 5.94 -26.06 9.89
C LEU A 94 7.25 -25.63 10.55
N SER A 95 7.26 -25.42 11.88
CA SER A 95 8.48 -25.12 12.63
C SER A 95 9.47 -26.28 12.60
N GLU A 96 9.00 -27.51 12.84
CA GLU A 96 9.87 -28.71 12.78
C GLU A 96 10.46 -28.93 11.39
N VAL A 97 9.67 -28.76 10.31
CA VAL A 97 10.15 -28.86 8.93
C VAL A 97 11.18 -27.76 8.63
N LEU A 98 10.95 -26.55 9.12
CA LEU A 98 11.90 -25.44 8.94
C LEU A 98 13.22 -25.72 9.69
N GLN A 99 13.16 -26.21 10.94
CA GLN A 99 14.36 -26.62 11.70
C GLN A 99 15.12 -27.76 11.01
N ALA A 100 14.41 -28.73 10.45
CA ALA A 100 15.04 -29.78 9.67
C ALA A 100 15.75 -29.22 8.41
N ALA A 101 15.18 -28.19 7.75
CA ALA A 101 15.84 -27.51 6.63
C ALA A 101 17.12 -26.80 7.07
N PHE A 102 17.14 -26.18 8.26
CA PHE A 102 18.36 -25.58 8.81
C PHE A 102 19.42 -26.63 9.16
N ALA A 103 19.01 -27.76 9.73
CA ALA A 103 19.92 -28.87 10.00
C ALA A 103 20.53 -29.45 8.71
N ALA A 104 19.81 -29.37 7.59
CA ALA A 104 20.29 -29.77 6.26
C ALA A 104 21.17 -28.75 5.55
N GLY A 105 21.38 -27.55 6.15
CA GLY A 105 22.31 -26.51 5.67
C GLY A 105 21.65 -25.28 5.04
N ALA A 106 20.33 -25.14 5.11
CA ALA A 106 19.69 -23.86 4.82
C ALA A 106 19.87 -22.90 6.02
N ARG A 107 19.84 -21.59 5.78
CA ARG A 107 19.70 -20.60 6.84
C ARG A 107 18.32 -19.94 6.84
N GLN A 108 17.97 -19.32 7.95
CA GLN A 108 16.77 -18.50 8.04
C GLN A 108 16.82 -17.35 7.01
N ALA A 109 15.76 -17.19 6.24
CA ALA A 109 15.59 -16.01 5.40
C ALA A 109 15.37 -14.75 6.25
N ARG A 110 15.95 -13.63 5.82
CA ARG A 110 15.66 -12.31 6.37
C ARG A 110 14.28 -11.83 5.89
N PRO A 111 13.68 -10.82 6.55
CA PRO A 111 12.49 -10.16 6.02
C PRO A 111 12.71 -9.72 4.56
N GLY A 112 11.75 -10.03 3.68
CA GLY A 112 11.79 -9.65 2.27
C GLY A 112 12.87 -10.30 1.41
N GLU A 113 13.66 -11.24 1.92
CA GLU A 113 14.86 -11.74 1.21
C GLU A 113 14.52 -12.47 -0.10
N PHE A 114 13.41 -13.19 -0.19
CA PHE A 114 13.00 -13.82 -1.45
C PHE A 114 12.68 -12.78 -2.52
N THR A 115 11.95 -11.71 -2.17
CA THR A 115 11.63 -10.62 -3.11
C THR A 115 12.86 -9.78 -3.44
N GLN A 116 13.76 -9.57 -2.46
CA GLN A 116 15.06 -8.94 -2.70
C GLN A 116 15.90 -9.70 -3.72
N ARG A 117 15.95 -11.05 -3.62
CA ARG A 117 16.63 -11.89 -4.61
C ARG A 117 15.96 -11.83 -5.97
N ALA A 118 14.63 -11.81 -6.03
CA ALA A 118 13.89 -11.62 -7.26
C ALA A 118 14.28 -10.30 -7.95
N PHE A 119 14.38 -9.21 -7.20
CA PHE A 119 14.86 -7.92 -7.69
C PHE A 119 16.32 -7.99 -8.17
N LEU A 120 17.25 -8.49 -7.35
CA LEU A 120 18.66 -8.61 -7.72
C LEU A 120 18.92 -9.50 -8.94
N ASN A 121 18.07 -10.50 -9.17
CA ASN A 121 18.12 -11.39 -10.32
C ASN A 121 17.27 -10.89 -11.52
N GLY A 122 16.79 -9.64 -11.50
CA GLY A 122 16.06 -9.01 -12.59
C GLY A 122 14.69 -9.63 -12.90
N LYS A 123 14.07 -10.33 -11.91
CA LYS A 123 12.71 -10.87 -12.05
C LYS A 123 11.65 -9.81 -11.81
N LEU A 124 11.94 -8.85 -10.97
CA LEU A 124 11.11 -7.71 -10.61
C LEU A 124 11.96 -6.45 -10.63
N ASP A 125 11.38 -5.32 -10.97
CA ASP A 125 11.96 -4.03 -10.66
C ASP A 125 11.60 -3.59 -9.23
N LEU A 126 12.08 -2.43 -8.80
CA LEU A 126 11.84 -1.97 -7.43
C LEU A 126 10.39 -1.53 -7.22
N THR A 127 9.69 -1.03 -8.25
CA THR A 127 8.27 -0.67 -8.16
C THR A 127 7.37 -1.91 -8.08
N GLU A 128 7.70 -2.94 -8.83
CA GLU A 128 7.04 -4.25 -8.78
C GLU A 128 7.28 -4.96 -7.44
N ALA A 129 8.51 -4.86 -6.90
CA ALA A 129 8.82 -5.40 -5.58
C ALA A 129 8.01 -4.71 -4.47
N GLU A 130 7.91 -3.38 -4.48
CA GLU A 130 7.06 -2.63 -3.54
C GLU A 130 5.57 -3.02 -3.69
N ALA A 131 5.10 -3.29 -4.91
CA ALA A 131 3.73 -3.72 -5.17
C ALA A 131 3.40 -5.09 -4.55
N VAL A 132 4.38 -5.97 -4.33
CA VAL A 132 4.17 -7.25 -3.64
C VAL A 132 3.66 -7.04 -2.22
N ILE A 133 4.27 -6.11 -1.45
CA ILE A 133 3.82 -5.82 -0.09
C ILE A 133 2.47 -5.10 -0.11
N ASP A 134 2.29 -4.14 -1.03
CA ASP A 134 1.03 -3.42 -1.18
C ASP A 134 -0.15 -4.36 -1.50
N LEU A 135 0.10 -5.43 -2.25
CA LEU A 135 -0.91 -6.44 -2.56
C LEU A 135 -1.25 -7.31 -1.35
N ILE A 136 -0.24 -7.64 -0.51
CA ILE A 136 -0.44 -8.44 0.71
C ILE A 136 -1.20 -7.64 1.76
N ASP A 137 -0.87 -6.36 1.90
CA ASP A 137 -1.44 -5.45 2.90
C ASP A 137 -2.74 -4.77 2.43
N ALA A 138 -3.22 -5.10 1.22
CA ALA A 138 -4.42 -4.49 0.66
C ALA A 138 -5.67 -4.83 1.48
N GLU A 139 -6.34 -3.81 1.97
CA GLU A 139 -7.56 -3.93 2.80
C GLU A 139 -8.85 -3.69 2.01
N THR A 140 -8.74 -3.23 0.74
CA THR A 140 -9.88 -3.04 -0.16
C THR A 140 -9.63 -3.71 -1.52
N ALA A 141 -10.71 -4.07 -2.22
CA ALA A 141 -10.60 -4.65 -3.56
C ALA A 141 -9.91 -3.69 -4.55
N GLU A 142 -10.14 -2.39 -4.42
CA GLU A 142 -9.51 -1.37 -5.23
C GLU A 142 -8.00 -1.28 -4.96
N SER A 143 -7.59 -1.31 -3.69
CA SER A 143 -6.17 -1.33 -3.31
C SER A 143 -5.47 -2.57 -3.87
N ALA A 144 -6.09 -3.74 -3.73
CA ALA A 144 -5.57 -4.99 -4.28
C ALA A 144 -5.43 -4.94 -5.82
N ARG A 145 -6.42 -4.40 -6.54
CA ARG A 145 -6.36 -4.25 -8.01
C ARG A 145 -5.23 -3.31 -8.43
N ASN A 146 -5.07 -2.17 -7.75
CA ASN A 146 -3.98 -1.23 -8.05
C ASN A 146 -2.62 -1.88 -7.82
N ALA A 147 -2.43 -2.56 -6.70
CA ALA A 147 -1.18 -3.28 -6.39
C ALA A 147 -0.90 -4.38 -7.42
N ALA A 148 -1.92 -5.16 -7.82
CA ALA A 148 -1.78 -6.17 -8.86
C ALA A 148 -1.43 -5.56 -10.24
N ALA A 149 -2.00 -4.40 -10.58
CA ALA A 149 -1.63 -3.68 -11.80
C ALA A 149 -0.18 -3.19 -11.74
N GLN A 150 0.28 -2.63 -10.60
CA GLN A 150 1.68 -2.24 -10.42
C GLN A 150 2.62 -3.44 -10.53
N LEU A 151 2.29 -4.56 -9.90
CA LEU A 151 3.05 -5.82 -10.00
C LEU A 151 3.12 -6.35 -11.45
N SER A 152 2.16 -5.99 -12.30
CA SER A 152 2.15 -6.30 -13.74
C SER A 152 2.85 -5.23 -14.59
N GLY A 153 3.60 -4.31 -14.00
CA GLY A 153 4.38 -3.28 -14.67
C GLY A 153 3.58 -2.05 -15.15
N ALA A 154 2.38 -1.83 -14.62
CA ALA A 154 1.56 -0.69 -15.06
C ALA A 154 2.18 0.67 -14.69
N LEU A 155 2.97 0.74 -13.61
CA LEU A 155 3.75 1.93 -13.25
C LEU A 155 5.12 1.93 -13.94
N ARG A 156 5.75 0.78 -14.06
CA ARG A 156 7.08 0.61 -14.68
C ARG A 156 7.10 1.11 -16.12
N ARG A 157 6.16 0.66 -16.95
CA ARG A 157 6.14 0.95 -18.41
C ARG A 157 6.20 2.44 -18.77
N PRO A 158 5.36 3.34 -18.23
CA PRO A 158 5.46 4.76 -18.52
C PRO A 158 6.77 5.39 -18.02
N ILE A 159 7.31 4.92 -16.89
CA ILE A 159 8.59 5.39 -16.34
C ILE A 159 9.75 4.99 -17.26
N GLU A 160 9.82 3.72 -17.67
CA GLU A 160 10.83 3.24 -18.61
C GLU A 160 10.73 3.99 -19.95
N SER A 161 9.51 4.22 -20.45
CA SER A 161 9.34 5.01 -21.69
C SER A 161 9.88 6.44 -21.59
N VAL A 162 9.75 7.08 -20.41
CA VAL A 162 10.35 8.40 -20.19
C VAL A 162 11.87 8.28 -20.06
N TYR A 163 12.36 7.31 -19.31
CA TYR A 163 13.79 7.06 -19.12
C TYR A 163 14.49 6.81 -20.46
N ASP A 164 13.95 5.95 -21.32
CA ASP A 164 14.51 5.64 -22.64
C ASP A 164 14.57 6.87 -23.54
N LYS A 165 13.54 7.73 -23.51
CA LYS A 165 13.52 8.98 -24.28
C LYS A 165 14.58 9.98 -23.80
N LEU A 166 14.77 10.10 -22.47
CA LEU A 166 15.81 10.95 -21.93
C LEU A 166 17.20 10.41 -22.27
N LEU A 167 17.39 9.09 -22.14
CA LEU A 167 18.63 8.40 -22.50
C LEU A 167 18.97 8.55 -24.01
N ASP A 168 17.96 8.59 -24.90
CA ASP A 168 18.18 8.88 -26.31
C ASP A 168 18.68 10.32 -26.50
N VAL A 169 18.14 11.30 -25.78
CA VAL A 169 18.60 12.68 -25.77
C VAL A 169 20.04 12.78 -25.30
N SER A 170 20.37 12.25 -24.12
CA SER A 170 21.72 12.32 -23.55
C SER A 170 22.74 11.58 -24.40
N SER A 171 22.42 10.38 -24.92
CA SER A 171 23.31 9.60 -25.77
C SER A 171 23.67 10.28 -27.05
N ARG A 172 22.73 10.98 -27.71
CA ARG A 172 23.01 11.76 -28.94
C ARG A 172 23.86 12.99 -28.65
N PHE A 173 23.62 13.63 -27.50
CA PHE A 173 24.49 14.72 -27.05
C PHE A 173 25.95 14.28 -26.92
N TYR A 174 26.16 13.16 -26.23
CA TYR A 174 27.52 12.60 -26.08
C TYR A 174 28.13 12.19 -27.42
N ALA A 175 27.34 11.57 -28.29
CA ALA A 175 27.84 11.17 -29.60
C ALA A 175 28.36 12.38 -30.41
N VAL A 176 27.66 13.52 -30.40
CA VAL A 176 28.12 14.77 -31.10
C VAL A 176 29.37 15.35 -30.45
N VAL A 177 29.50 15.28 -29.12
CA VAL A 177 30.67 15.80 -28.39
C VAL A 177 31.89 14.90 -28.58
N ASP A 178 31.74 13.59 -28.57
CA ASP A 178 32.85 12.63 -28.67
C ASP A 178 33.34 12.41 -30.10
N TYR A 179 32.47 12.60 -31.10
CA TYR A 179 32.77 12.38 -32.52
C TYR A 179 32.44 13.59 -33.37
N PRO A 180 33.09 14.76 -33.16
CA PRO A 180 32.75 16.01 -33.83
C PRO A 180 33.07 16.00 -35.34
N ASP A 181 33.87 15.03 -35.80
CA ASP A 181 34.25 14.87 -37.22
C ASP A 181 33.34 13.88 -37.99
N GLU A 182 32.41 13.24 -37.32
CA GLU A 182 31.42 12.34 -37.94
C GLU A 182 30.12 13.11 -38.22
N ASP A 183 29.49 12.85 -39.38
CA ASP A 183 28.18 13.42 -39.75
C ASP A 183 27.07 12.78 -38.89
N ILE A 184 27.16 12.93 -37.55
CA ILE A 184 26.10 12.51 -36.63
C ILE A 184 25.03 13.60 -36.68
N GLU A 185 23.81 13.22 -37.07
CA GLU A 185 22.66 14.12 -36.99
C GLU A 185 22.43 14.54 -35.53
N ASP A 186 22.72 15.80 -35.24
CA ASP A 186 22.37 16.42 -33.95
C ASP A 186 20.85 16.41 -33.79
N LEU A 187 20.38 16.16 -32.56
CA LEU A 187 18.96 16.34 -32.26
C LEU A 187 18.60 17.81 -32.52
N SER A 188 17.67 18.04 -33.44
CA SER A 188 17.19 19.40 -33.62
C SER A 188 16.60 19.92 -32.32
N ARG A 189 16.74 21.23 -32.08
CA ARG A 189 16.16 21.88 -30.90
C ARG A 189 14.67 21.54 -30.73
N GLU A 190 13.94 21.49 -31.85
CA GLU A 190 12.51 21.19 -31.90
C GLU A 190 12.20 19.75 -31.51
N GLU A 191 13.07 18.78 -31.85
CA GLU A 191 12.91 17.38 -31.46
C GLU A 191 13.18 17.19 -29.97
N THR A 192 14.24 17.80 -29.44
CA THR A 192 14.56 17.79 -28.01
C THR A 192 13.41 18.40 -27.20
N GLU A 193 12.92 19.59 -27.62
CA GLU A 193 11.81 20.27 -26.94
C GLU A 193 10.54 19.40 -26.93
N ARG A 194 10.20 18.75 -28.04
CA ARG A 194 9.06 17.86 -28.17
C ARG A 194 9.21 16.63 -27.26
N THR A 195 10.40 16.06 -27.16
CA THR A 195 10.70 14.92 -26.29
C THR A 195 10.56 15.31 -24.82
N LEU A 196 11.14 16.43 -24.40
CA LEU A 196 11.04 16.94 -23.03
C LEU A 196 9.59 17.26 -22.67
N LEU A 197 8.80 17.84 -23.58
CA LEU A 197 7.38 18.10 -23.35
C LEU A 197 6.58 16.81 -23.13
N CYS A 198 6.81 15.80 -23.95
CA CYS A 198 6.16 14.48 -23.80
C CYS A 198 6.55 13.81 -22.46
N CYS A 199 7.81 13.94 -22.02
CA CYS A 199 8.27 13.46 -20.72
C CYS A 199 7.60 14.23 -19.58
N GLU A 200 7.52 15.56 -19.68
CA GLU A 200 6.85 16.41 -18.68
C GLU A 200 5.37 16.03 -18.52
N GLU A 201 4.63 15.87 -19.61
CA GLU A 201 3.21 15.46 -19.58
C GLU A 201 3.05 14.11 -18.89
N THR A 202 3.85 13.11 -19.27
CA THR A 202 3.77 11.76 -18.68
C THR A 202 4.07 11.77 -17.18
N LEU A 203 5.13 12.46 -16.75
CA LEU A 203 5.51 12.55 -15.34
C LEU A 203 4.49 13.36 -14.51
N SER A 204 3.94 14.43 -15.09
CA SER A 204 2.90 15.25 -14.46
C SER A 204 1.61 14.44 -14.23
N ASP A 205 1.18 13.67 -15.22
CA ASP A 205 0.02 12.81 -15.13
C ASP A 205 0.21 11.74 -14.04
N LEU A 206 1.37 11.07 -13.99
CA LEU A 206 1.70 10.10 -12.96
C LEU A 206 1.69 10.74 -11.57
N LEU A 207 2.35 11.88 -11.39
CA LEU A 207 2.40 12.58 -10.12
C LEU A 207 1.00 13.05 -9.67
N GLY A 208 0.16 13.48 -10.61
CA GLY A 208 -1.23 13.86 -10.36
C GLY A 208 -2.09 12.74 -9.78
N THR A 209 -1.67 11.47 -9.93
CA THR A 209 -2.38 10.33 -9.33
C THR A 209 -2.07 10.13 -7.84
N PHE A 210 -0.98 10.70 -7.33
CA PHE A 210 -0.43 10.37 -6.01
C PHE A 210 -1.41 10.65 -4.84
N ALA A 211 -2.10 11.78 -4.86
CA ALA A 211 -3.04 12.12 -3.79
C ALA A 211 -4.12 11.04 -3.63
N ARG A 212 -4.68 10.55 -4.75
CA ARG A 212 -5.66 9.45 -4.77
C ARG A 212 -5.03 8.11 -4.41
N GLY A 213 -3.83 7.83 -4.91
CA GLY A 213 -3.09 6.62 -4.59
C GLY A 213 -2.75 6.49 -3.10
N LYS A 214 -2.38 7.61 -2.46
CA LYS A 214 -2.15 7.67 -1.01
C LYS A 214 -3.41 7.30 -0.22
N VAL A 215 -4.56 7.86 -0.61
CA VAL A 215 -5.86 7.51 0.00
C VAL A 215 -6.20 6.04 -0.21
N LEU A 216 -5.99 5.52 -1.42
CA LEU A 216 -6.26 4.13 -1.75
C LEU A 216 -5.44 3.15 -0.91
N LYS A 217 -4.15 3.44 -0.69
CA LYS A 217 -3.23 2.60 0.08
C LYS A 217 -3.41 2.75 1.59
N ASN A 218 -3.44 3.99 2.07
CA ASN A 218 -3.40 4.27 3.50
C ASN A 218 -4.78 4.45 4.12
N GLY A 219 -5.84 4.51 3.30
CA GLY A 219 -7.16 4.92 3.76
C GLY A 219 -7.25 6.41 4.10
N VAL A 220 -8.45 6.83 4.52
CA VAL A 220 -8.79 8.19 4.91
C VAL A 220 -8.77 8.29 6.44
N ALA A 221 -7.90 9.09 7.00
CA ALA A 221 -7.90 9.37 8.43
C ALA A 221 -9.19 10.11 8.78
N THR A 222 -10.06 9.49 9.58
CA THR A 222 -11.43 9.95 9.81
C THR A 222 -11.68 10.21 11.29
N ALA A 223 -12.03 11.43 11.63
CA ALA A 223 -12.46 11.80 12.99
C ALA A 223 -13.97 11.72 13.13
N ILE A 224 -14.44 11.07 14.20
CA ILE A 224 -15.86 11.07 14.59
C ILE A 224 -16.00 12.00 15.79
N ILE A 225 -16.69 13.15 15.59
CA ILE A 225 -16.90 14.16 16.61
C ILE A 225 -18.39 14.45 16.83
N GLY A 226 -18.76 14.94 17.99
CA GLY A 226 -20.14 15.25 18.34
C GLY A 226 -20.30 15.45 19.84
N ALA A 227 -21.37 16.09 20.25
CA ALA A 227 -21.72 16.26 21.67
C ALA A 227 -21.84 14.92 22.42
N PRO A 228 -21.80 14.89 23.76
CA PRO A 228 -22.16 13.69 24.53
C PRO A 228 -23.50 13.13 24.06
N ASN A 229 -23.60 11.80 24.00
CA ASN A 229 -24.81 11.07 23.56
C ASN A 229 -25.30 11.33 22.12
N ALA A 230 -24.50 11.99 21.28
CA ALA A 230 -24.81 12.15 19.84
C ALA A 230 -24.74 10.86 19.02
N GLY A 231 -24.39 9.72 19.63
CA GLY A 231 -24.35 8.41 18.97
C GLY A 231 -23.01 8.02 18.37
N LYS A 232 -21.90 8.62 18.83
CA LYS A 232 -20.52 8.35 18.32
C LYS A 232 -20.15 6.87 18.41
N SER A 233 -20.23 6.27 19.61
CA SER A 233 -19.90 4.85 19.81
C SER A 233 -20.84 3.92 19.04
N SER A 234 -22.13 4.30 18.90
CA SER A 234 -23.09 3.51 18.12
C SER A 234 -22.75 3.54 16.61
N LEU A 235 -22.35 4.71 16.10
CA LEU A 235 -21.90 4.85 14.71
C LEU A 235 -20.62 4.04 14.49
N LEU A 236 -19.63 4.16 15.37
CA LEU A 236 -18.39 3.41 15.32
C LEU A 236 -18.66 1.91 15.21
N ASN A 237 -19.45 1.35 16.15
CA ASN A 237 -19.80 -0.07 16.15
C ASN A 237 -20.56 -0.48 14.89
N ALA A 238 -21.45 0.39 14.38
CA ALA A 238 -22.17 0.13 13.13
C ALA A 238 -21.22 0.11 11.93
N LEU A 239 -20.28 1.05 11.83
CA LEU A 239 -19.30 1.10 10.74
C LEU A 239 -18.36 -0.11 10.75
N VAL A 240 -17.83 -0.48 11.92
CA VAL A 240 -16.95 -1.66 12.09
C VAL A 240 -17.71 -2.97 11.88
N GLY A 241 -19.02 -3.01 12.22
CA GLY A 241 -19.86 -4.19 12.03
C GLY A 241 -20.46 -4.37 10.64
N PHE A 242 -20.52 -3.29 9.86
CA PHE A 242 -21.23 -3.26 8.57
C PHE A 242 -20.50 -4.00 7.46
N ASP A 243 -19.17 -3.97 7.48
CA ASP A 243 -18.34 -4.67 6.48
C ASP A 243 -17.27 -5.52 7.19
N ARG A 244 -17.70 -6.63 7.79
CA ARG A 244 -16.77 -7.69 8.20
C ARG A 244 -16.27 -8.43 6.96
N ALA A 245 -15.59 -7.73 6.05
CA ALA A 245 -14.69 -8.36 5.13
C ALA A 245 -13.47 -8.84 5.94
N ILE A 246 -13.47 -10.15 6.24
CA ILE A 246 -12.33 -10.98 6.63
C ILE A 246 -11.20 -10.18 7.33
N VAL A 247 -11.46 -9.68 8.53
CA VAL A 247 -10.36 -9.24 9.41
C VAL A 247 -9.66 -10.50 9.88
N THR A 248 -8.56 -10.84 9.22
CA THR A 248 -7.61 -11.80 9.78
C THR A 248 -6.94 -11.09 10.95
N ASP A 249 -7.23 -11.53 12.17
CA ASP A 249 -6.46 -11.21 13.38
C ASP A 249 -5.02 -11.68 13.18
N ILE A 250 -4.19 -10.87 12.53
CA ILE A 250 -2.74 -11.09 12.49
C ILE A 250 -2.21 -10.53 13.81
N ALA A 251 -2.10 -11.40 14.80
CA ALA A 251 -1.42 -11.11 16.05
C ALA A 251 0.05 -10.78 15.74
N GLY A 252 0.45 -9.51 15.87
CA GLY A 252 1.86 -9.15 15.75
C GLY A 252 2.21 -7.69 15.46
N THR A 253 1.24 -6.79 15.22
CA THR A 253 1.52 -5.38 14.87
C THR A 253 1.04 -4.38 15.95
N THR A 254 1.07 -4.77 17.23
CA THR A 254 0.66 -3.89 18.32
C THR A 254 1.84 -3.07 18.84
N ARG A 255 2.02 -1.86 18.28
CA ARG A 255 2.78 -0.77 18.96
C ARG A 255 2.26 0.64 18.68
N ASP A 256 1.25 0.82 17.85
CA ASP A 256 0.63 2.14 17.62
C ASP A 256 -0.81 2.15 18.16
N THR A 257 -1.32 3.33 18.49
CA THR A 257 -2.69 3.60 18.99
C THR A 257 -3.71 2.74 18.26
N VAL A 258 -4.61 2.08 19.01
CA VAL A 258 -5.66 1.21 18.47
C VAL A 258 -6.54 2.05 17.53
N GLU A 259 -6.17 2.09 16.25
CA GLU A 259 -6.98 2.68 15.20
C GLU A 259 -7.96 1.61 14.72
N GLU A 260 -9.25 1.89 14.78
CA GLU A 260 -10.24 1.03 14.17
C GLU A 260 -10.39 1.36 12.68
N LYS A 261 -10.68 0.33 11.87
CA LYS A 261 -10.80 0.45 10.43
C LYS A 261 -12.19 0.03 9.98
N ALA A 262 -12.76 0.75 9.04
CA ALA A 262 -14.04 0.42 8.42
C ALA A 262 -13.98 0.70 6.91
N THR A 263 -14.56 -0.18 6.09
CA THR A 263 -14.71 0.08 4.66
C THR A 263 -16.10 0.61 4.37
N VAL A 264 -16.20 1.83 3.86
CA VAL A 264 -17.48 2.49 3.55
C VAL A 264 -17.50 2.89 2.09
N GLY A 265 -18.40 2.31 1.32
CA GLY A 265 -18.48 2.58 -0.13
C GLY A 265 -17.23 2.18 -0.91
N GLY A 266 -16.44 1.20 -0.44
CA GLY A 266 -15.17 0.77 -1.04
C GLY A 266 -13.97 1.63 -0.63
N VAL A 267 -14.16 2.64 0.22
CA VAL A 267 -13.10 3.50 0.77
C VAL A 267 -12.74 3.05 2.18
N LEU A 268 -11.48 2.79 2.44
CA LEU A 268 -10.97 2.48 3.77
C LEU A 268 -10.96 3.73 4.64
N LEU A 269 -11.71 3.74 5.73
CA LEU A 269 -11.69 4.78 6.77
C LEU A 269 -10.84 4.28 7.94
N ARG A 270 -9.82 5.03 8.32
CA ARG A 270 -9.05 4.82 9.56
C ARG A 270 -9.62 5.75 10.63
N LEU A 271 -10.32 5.18 11.59
CA LEU A 271 -11.00 5.92 12.63
C LEU A 271 -10.01 6.29 13.72
N ILE A 272 -9.71 7.59 13.85
CA ILE A 272 -8.72 8.11 14.79
C ILE A 272 -9.34 8.47 16.13
N ASP A 273 -8.57 8.25 17.22
CA ASP A 273 -8.96 8.54 18.62
C ASP A 273 -10.21 7.78 19.11
N THR A 274 -10.31 6.49 18.75
CA THR A 274 -11.43 5.63 19.17
C THR A 274 -11.41 5.32 20.68
N ALA A 275 -10.28 5.46 21.36
CA ALA A 275 -10.15 5.23 22.81
C ALA A 275 -11.09 6.11 23.63
N GLY A 276 -11.34 7.34 23.22
CA GLY A 276 -12.31 8.23 23.87
C GLY A 276 -13.78 7.87 23.59
N LEU A 277 -14.05 6.96 22.68
CA LEU A 277 -15.42 6.51 22.35
C LEU A 277 -15.89 5.30 23.19
N HIS A 278 -14.95 4.58 23.83
CA HIS A 278 -15.22 3.41 24.68
C HIS A 278 -15.27 3.70 26.18
N GLU A 279 -14.86 4.90 26.63
CA GLU A 279 -14.90 5.27 28.05
C GLU A 279 -16.28 5.82 28.44
N THR A 280 -16.84 5.24 29.51
CA THR A 280 -18.12 5.64 30.10
C THR A 280 -18.02 6.93 30.94
N ASP A 281 -19.00 7.70 30.76
CA ASP A 281 -19.60 8.90 31.31
C ASP A 281 -19.12 9.46 32.65
N ASP A 282 -18.08 9.81 33.17
CA ASP A 282 -18.13 10.66 34.39
C ASP A 282 -16.97 11.64 34.71
N LEU A 283 -15.88 11.70 33.95
CA LEU A 283 -14.75 12.58 34.36
C LEU A 283 -14.00 13.35 33.24
N VAL A 284 -14.58 13.54 32.03
CA VAL A 284 -13.77 13.84 30.84
C VAL A 284 -14.30 15.00 29.95
N GLU A 285 -15.13 15.89 30.40
CA GLU A 285 -15.67 16.96 29.55
C GLU A 285 -14.57 17.91 28.98
N GLN A 286 -13.60 18.32 29.78
CA GLN A 286 -12.49 19.17 29.30
C GLN A 286 -11.47 18.43 28.46
N LEU A 287 -11.16 17.18 28.80
CA LEU A 287 -10.28 16.32 28.01
C LEU A 287 -10.91 15.93 26.66
N GLY A 288 -12.23 15.84 26.58
CA GLY A 288 -12.97 15.52 25.35
C GLY A 288 -12.86 16.61 24.27
N VAL A 289 -12.84 17.89 24.65
CA VAL A 289 -12.69 19.01 23.70
C VAL A 289 -11.27 19.09 23.12
N GLU A 290 -10.24 18.87 23.94
CA GLU A 290 -8.85 18.85 23.45
C GLU A 290 -8.58 17.65 22.56
N ARG A 291 -9.10 16.45 22.90
CA ARG A 291 -9.03 15.25 22.06
C ARG A 291 -9.73 15.47 20.72
N SER A 292 -10.94 16.05 20.73
CA SER A 292 -11.66 16.34 19.48
C SER A 292 -10.91 17.32 18.59
N LYS A 293 -10.24 18.33 19.16
CA LYS A 293 -9.39 19.25 18.38
C LYS A 293 -8.22 18.53 17.74
N LYS A 294 -7.50 17.71 18.50
CA LYS A 294 -6.38 16.93 17.98
C LYS A 294 -6.84 15.94 16.90
N ALA A 295 -7.95 15.22 17.13
CA ALA A 295 -8.52 14.32 16.13
C ALA A 295 -8.88 15.06 14.84
N VAL A 296 -9.45 16.25 14.92
CA VAL A 296 -9.75 17.11 13.76
C VAL A 296 -8.47 17.58 13.07
N GLU A 297 -7.41 17.90 13.81
CA GLU A 297 -6.11 18.29 13.23
C GLU A 297 -5.46 17.15 12.44
N ASP A 298 -5.57 15.92 12.92
CA ASP A 298 -4.95 14.73 12.31
C ASP A 298 -5.82 14.10 11.20
N ALA A 299 -7.13 14.40 11.13
CA ALA A 299 -8.06 13.81 10.18
C ALA A 299 -7.93 14.37 8.75
N ASP A 300 -8.26 13.54 7.77
CA ASP A 300 -8.49 13.92 6.37
C ASP A 300 -9.99 14.14 6.08
N LEU A 301 -10.87 13.49 6.88
CA LEU A 301 -12.33 13.58 6.83
C LEU A 301 -12.89 13.72 8.23
N ILE A 302 -13.94 14.53 8.39
CA ILE A 302 -14.62 14.69 9.66
C ILE A 302 -16.07 14.24 9.53
N LEU A 303 -16.49 13.30 10.38
CA LEU A 303 -17.88 12.92 10.58
C LEU A 303 -18.39 13.65 11.84
N ALA A 304 -19.13 14.74 11.65
CA ALA A 304 -19.68 15.53 12.73
C ALA A 304 -21.12 15.08 13.03
N LEU A 305 -21.37 14.59 14.24
CA LEU A 305 -22.63 13.99 14.64
C LEU A 305 -23.48 14.98 15.42
N LEU A 306 -24.76 14.99 15.08
CA LEU A 306 -25.81 15.71 15.80
C LEU A 306 -26.99 14.76 16.04
N ASP A 307 -27.54 14.75 17.27
CA ASP A 307 -28.77 14.00 17.57
C ASP A 307 -29.95 14.59 16.78
N GLY A 308 -30.38 13.87 15.74
CA GLY A 308 -31.48 14.30 14.87
C GLY A 308 -32.88 14.06 15.46
N SER A 309 -32.98 13.36 16.58
CA SER A 309 -34.27 13.07 17.25
C SER A 309 -34.73 14.22 18.16
N THR A 310 -33.79 15.08 18.59
CA THR A 310 -34.07 16.20 19.52
C THR A 310 -33.85 17.52 18.80
N GLY A 311 -34.71 18.50 19.10
CA GLY A 311 -34.45 19.88 18.66
C GLY A 311 -33.33 20.55 19.46
N LEU A 312 -32.89 21.75 19.03
CA LEU A 312 -31.96 22.54 19.81
C LEU A 312 -32.53 22.86 21.19
N PRO A 313 -31.72 22.73 22.26
CA PRO A 313 -32.15 23.13 23.60
C PRO A 313 -32.56 24.61 23.67
N ALA A 314 -33.57 24.93 24.48
CA ALA A 314 -33.99 26.31 24.71
C ALA A 314 -32.91 27.19 25.42
N SER A 315 -31.96 26.52 26.09
CA SER A 315 -30.82 27.21 26.72
C SER A 315 -29.73 27.48 25.70
N GLU A 316 -29.35 28.74 25.49
CA GLU A 316 -28.28 29.17 24.58
C GLU A 316 -26.95 28.46 24.90
N ALA A 317 -26.61 28.31 26.18
CA ALA A 317 -25.38 27.66 26.60
C ALA A 317 -25.34 26.19 26.18
N ARG A 318 -26.44 25.45 26.38
CA ARG A 318 -26.55 24.04 25.94
C ARG A 318 -26.60 23.89 24.42
N ALA A 319 -27.23 24.83 23.72
CA ALA A 319 -27.24 24.86 22.28
C ALA A 319 -25.83 25.11 21.73
N ALA A 320 -25.08 26.07 22.32
CA ALA A 320 -23.69 26.30 21.95
C ALA A 320 -22.78 25.10 22.18
N GLU A 321 -22.92 24.39 23.30
CA GLU A 321 -22.19 23.17 23.61
C GLU A 321 -22.50 22.04 22.59
N MET A 322 -23.77 21.87 22.25
CA MET A 322 -24.20 20.88 21.25
C MET A 322 -23.67 21.17 19.85
N LEU A 323 -23.52 22.45 19.49
CA LEU A 323 -23.03 22.90 18.19
C LEU A 323 -21.50 23.06 18.13
N ALA A 324 -20.79 23.08 19.26
CA ALA A 324 -19.35 23.31 19.30
C ALA A 324 -18.55 22.31 18.41
N PRO A 325 -18.85 20.97 18.37
CA PRO A 325 -18.17 20.06 17.48
C PRO A 325 -18.41 20.37 15.99
N LEU A 326 -19.60 20.82 15.62
CA LEU A 326 -19.94 21.20 14.25
C LEU A 326 -19.17 22.46 13.84
N ALA A 327 -19.09 23.45 14.73
CA ALA A 327 -18.29 24.66 14.53
C ALA A 327 -16.80 24.34 14.35
N LEU A 328 -16.29 23.36 15.11
CA LEU A 328 -14.91 22.88 14.98
C LEU A 328 -14.67 22.25 13.60
N ALA A 329 -15.57 21.39 13.14
CA ALA A 329 -15.51 20.79 11.81
C ALA A 329 -15.55 21.87 10.71
N ALA A 330 -16.52 22.76 10.77
CA ALA A 330 -16.72 23.83 9.77
C ALA A 330 -15.52 24.78 9.65
N LYS A 331 -14.82 25.06 10.76
CA LYS A 331 -13.65 25.95 10.81
C LYS A 331 -12.33 25.27 10.51
N SER A 332 -12.29 23.93 10.42
CA SER A 332 -11.06 23.16 10.20
C SER A 332 -10.46 23.33 8.81
N GLY A 333 -11.25 23.79 7.83
CA GLY A 333 -10.85 23.83 6.41
C GLY A 333 -10.86 22.47 5.70
N LYS A 334 -11.15 21.38 6.43
CA LYS A 334 -11.15 20.00 5.92
C LYS A 334 -12.54 19.59 5.39
N PRO A 335 -12.66 18.57 4.53
CA PRO A 335 -13.93 17.97 4.17
C PRO A 335 -14.65 17.45 5.42
N TRP A 336 -15.95 17.72 5.53
CA TRP A 336 -16.74 17.21 6.63
C TRP A 336 -18.17 16.86 6.22
N LEU A 337 -18.73 15.85 6.87
CA LEU A 337 -20.11 15.42 6.71
C LEU A 337 -20.89 15.70 8.01
N LEU A 338 -22.09 16.22 7.89
CA LEU A 338 -23.02 16.35 9.01
C LEU A 338 -23.93 15.13 9.06
N LEU A 339 -23.82 14.36 10.14
CA LEU A 339 -24.62 13.17 10.36
C LEU A 339 -25.70 13.44 11.41
N LEU A 340 -26.96 13.45 10.99
CA LEU A 340 -28.13 13.54 11.87
C LEU A 340 -28.46 12.12 12.35
N THR A 341 -28.03 11.79 13.55
CA THR A 341 -28.17 10.44 14.13
C THR A 341 -29.56 10.21 14.72
N LYS A 342 -29.87 8.94 15.04
CA LYS A 342 -31.13 8.50 15.68
C LYS A 342 -32.38 8.84 14.85
N SER A 343 -32.30 8.70 13.51
CA SER A 343 -33.42 8.98 12.61
C SER A 343 -34.66 8.08 12.88
N ASP A 344 -34.43 6.92 13.52
CA ASP A 344 -35.48 5.98 13.97
C ASP A 344 -36.37 6.53 15.10
N LEU A 345 -35.91 7.49 15.86
CA LEU A 345 -36.66 8.11 16.97
C LEU A 345 -37.51 9.32 16.56
N GLY A 346 -37.53 9.66 15.27
CA GLY A 346 -38.26 10.79 14.73
C GLY A 346 -37.34 11.94 14.27
N ARG A 347 -37.94 12.98 13.70
CA ARG A 347 -37.19 14.16 13.24
C ARG A 347 -37.37 15.32 14.21
N GLY A 348 -36.27 15.77 14.80
CA GLY A 348 -36.22 17.04 15.49
C GLY A 348 -36.27 18.21 14.47
N THR A 349 -36.41 19.42 14.97
CA THR A 349 -36.31 20.63 14.16
C THR A 349 -34.91 20.77 13.60
N GLY A 350 -34.80 20.90 12.28
CA GLY A 350 -33.52 20.99 11.58
C GLY A 350 -32.65 22.15 12.13
N VAL A 351 -31.35 21.88 12.24
CA VAL A 351 -30.37 22.92 12.57
C VAL A 351 -29.91 23.54 11.25
N ALA A 352 -30.10 24.82 11.08
CA ALA A 352 -29.47 25.58 10.02
C ALA A 352 -28.00 25.86 10.44
N PRO A 353 -27.00 25.54 9.61
CA PRO A 353 -25.63 25.97 9.85
C PRO A 353 -25.58 27.52 10.00
N ASP A 354 -24.69 28.01 10.84
CA ASP A 354 -24.40 29.42 10.95
C ASP A 354 -23.89 29.97 9.61
N GLU A 355 -24.23 31.18 9.21
CA GLU A 355 -23.86 31.76 7.91
C GLU A 355 -22.32 31.83 7.72
N ASP A 356 -21.57 31.92 8.83
CA ASP A 356 -20.10 31.95 8.84
C ASP A 356 -19.43 30.54 8.75
N TRP A 357 -20.20 29.47 8.71
CA TRP A 357 -19.66 28.12 8.67
C TRP A 357 -19.43 27.65 7.25
N ARG A 358 -18.28 27.02 6.99
CA ARG A 358 -18.14 26.25 5.76
C ARG A 358 -19.23 25.18 5.73
N ALA A 359 -20.01 25.14 4.64
CA ALA A 359 -21.04 24.13 4.47
C ALA A 359 -20.45 22.71 4.52
N PRO A 360 -21.17 21.74 5.12
CA PRO A 360 -20.79 20.33 5.00
C PRO A 360 -20.89 19.86 3.54
N GLU A 361 -20.07 18.91 3.17
CA GLU A 361 -20.12 18.29 1.84
C GLU A 361 -21.44 17.51 1.62
N ALA A 362 -22.02 16.99 2.70
CA ALA A 362 -23.37 16.43 2.72
C ALA A 362 -23.98 16.48 4.13
N ILE A 363 -25.33 16.51 4.18
CA ILE A 363 -26.11 16.32 5.42
C ILE A 363 -26.90 15.02 5.27
N ILE A 364 -26.64 14.08 6.18
CA ILE A 364 -27.16 12.72 6.08
C ILE A 364 -27.89 12.36 7.37
N SER A 365 -29.18 11.98 7.26
CA SER A 365 -29.92 11.40 8.37
C SER A 365 -29.67 9.90 8.40
N LEU A 366 -29.25 9.37 9.57
CA LEU A 366 -28.95 7.94 9.71
C LEU A 366 -29.37 7.40 11.07
N SER A 367 -29.59 6.09 11.10
CA SER A 367 -29.77 5.30 12.33
C SER A 367 -28.77 4.16 12.39
N SER A 368 -27.95 4.14 13.43
CA SER A 368 -27.03 3.02 13.70
C SER A 368 -27.76 1.75 14.16
N VAL A 369 -29.05 1.82 14.46
CA VAL A 369 -29.88 0.68 14.90
C VAL A 369 -30.55 0.01 13.72
N THR A 370 -31.15 0.80 12.80
CA THR A 370 -31.89 0.29 11.64
C THR A 370 -31.02 0.25 10.38
N HIS A 371 -29.82 0.81 10.41
CA HIS A 371 -28.92 1.03 9.26
C HIS A 371 -29.52 1.91 8.16
N GLU A 372 -30.61 2.64 8.43
CA GLU A 372 -31.14 3.64 7.50
C GLU A 372 -30.13 4.77 7.29
N GLY A 373 -29.97 5.25 6.07
CA GLY A 373 -29.06 6.35 5.71
C GLY A 373 -27.61 5.95 5.43
N PHE A 374 -27.20 4.69 5.67
CA PHE A 374 -25.84 4.23 5.37
C PHE A 374 -25.52 4.24 3.89
N ASP A 375 -26.50 3.91 3.03
CA ASP A 375 -26.31 4.03 1.57
C ASP A 375 -25.99 5.46 1.12
N ALA A 376 -26.60 6.46 1.78
CA ALA A 376 -26.31 7.87 1.52
C ALA A 376 -24.93 8.28 2.03
N LEU A 377 -24.49 7.74 3.17
CA LEU A 377 -23.15 7.92 3.69
C LEU A 377 -22.09 7.33 2.75
N GLU A 378 -22.32 6.10 2.27
CA GLU A 378 -21.44 5.48 1.28
C GLU A 378 -21.35 6.31 -0.02
N ALA A 379 -22.49 6.79 -0.52
CA ALA A 379 -22.51 7.61 -1.73
C ALA A 379 -21.76 8.93 -1.55
N ALA A 380 -21.89 9.58 -0.39
CA ALA A 380 -21.16 10.81 -0.07
C ALA A 380 -19.64 10.56 0.01
N ILE A 381 -19.20 9.51 0.71
CA ILE A 381 -17.78 9.15 0.83
C ILE A 381 -17.22 8.79 -0.55
N ARG A 382 -17.95 8.03 -1.35
CA ARG A 382 -17.54 7.66 -2.73
C ARG A 382 -17.44 8.88 -3.66
N THR A 383 -18.24 9.92 -3.41
CA THR A 383 -18.15 11.19 -4.16
C THR A 383 -16.93 11.99 -3.78
N LEU A 384 -16.57 12.02 -2.48
CA LEU A 384 -15.37 12.69 -1.99
C LEU A 384 -14.08 11.96 -2.40
N TYR A 385 -14.11 10.64 -2.41
CA TYR A 385 -12.97 9.78 -2.71
C TYR A 385 -13.31 8.79 -3.84
N PRO A 386 -13.41 9.28 -5.09
CA PRO A 386 -13.83 8.45 -6.22
C PRO A 386 -12.79 7.37 -6.53
N ALA A 387 -13.26 6.16 -6.79
CA ALA A 387 -12.42 5.07 -7.27
C ALA A 387 -11.70 5.44 -8.58
N PRO A 388 -10.51 4.89 -8.86
CA PRO A 388 -9.81 5.11 -10.11
C PRO A 388 -10.69 4.68 -11.30
N LYS A 389 -10.72 5.49 -12.36
CA LYS A 389 -11.42 5.12 -13.61
C LYS A 389 -10.42 4.43 -14.54
N GLY A 390 -10.71 3.18 -14.92
CA GLY A 390 -9.90 2.41 -15.89
C GLY A 390 -8.68 1.71 -15.31
N ASP A 391 -7.83 1.18 -16.19
CA ASP A 391 -6.61 0.42 -15.83
C ASP A 391 -5.42 1.31 -15.43
N THR A 392 -5.65 2.57 -15.07
CA THR A 392 -4.58 3.50 -14.72
C THR A 392 -4.05 3.16 -13.33
N SER A 393 -2.80 2.71 -13.26
CA SER A 393 -2.11 2.51 -12.00
C SER A 393 -1.87 3.86 -11.31
N LEU A 394 -2.18 3.93 -10.01
CA LEU A 394 -1.94 5.11 -9.20
C LEU A 394 -0.59 4.97 -8.48
N VAL A 395 0.15 6.08 -8.42
CA VAL A 395 1.33 6.18 -7.55
C VAL A 395 0.85 6.19 -6.09
N THR A 396 1.25 5.18 -5.31
CA THR A 396 0.79 5.01 -3.92
C THR A 396 1.85 5.30 -2.87
N ASN A 397 3.12 5.27 -3.28
CA ASN A 397 4.27 5.38 -2.39
C ASN A 397 4.89 6.78 -2.44
N ALA A 398 5.17 7.37 -1.26
CA ALA A 398 5.79 8.69 -1.17
C ALA A 398 7.20 8.74 -1.80
N ARG A 399 7.99 7.65 -1.72
CA ARG A 399 9.29 7.53 -2.39
C ARG A 399 9.14 7.64 -3.91
N GLN A 400 8.15 6.90 -4.46
CA GLN A 400 7.86 6.94 -5.89
C GLN A 400 7.43 8.34 -6.34
N ALA A 401 6.53 8.97 -5.58
CA ALA A 401 6.07 10.33 -5.87
C ALA A 401 7.21 11.36 -5.79
N ASP A 402 8.13 11.20 -4.85
CA ASP A 402 9.30 12.08 -4.72
C ASP A 402 10.27 11.93 -5.89
N ALA A 403 10.59 10.71 -6.29
CA ALA A 403 11.45 10.45 -7.45
C ALA A 403 10.83 10.98 -8.74
N ILE A 404 9.52 10.77 -8.97
CA ILE A 404 8.79 11.32 -10.12
C ILE A 404 8.81 12.86 -10.08
N ARG A 405 8.64 13.49 -8.93
CA ARG A 405 8.69 14.94 -8.78
C ARG A 405 10.07 15.49 -9.13
N ARG A 406 11.14 14.90 -8.59
CA ARG A 406 12.53 15.30 -8.92
C ARG A 406 12.80 15.17 -10.41
N ALA A 407 12.40 14.06 -11.03
CA ALA A 407 12.53 13.89 -12.48
C ALA A 407 11.74 14.95 -13.27
N LEU A 408 10.50 15.24 -12.86
CA LEU A 408 9.65 16.26 -13.49
C LEU A 408 10.27 17.65 -13.38
N ASP A 409 10.79 18.01 -12.20
CA ASP A 409 11.43 19.31 -11.98
C ASP A 409 12.69 19.46 -12.85
N SER A 410 13.50 18.40 -12.97
CA SER A 410 14.69 18.40 -13.86
C SER A 410 14.31 18.45 -15.34
N VAL A 411 13.27 17.73 -15.78
CA VAL A 411 12.77 17.82 -17.17
C VAL A 411 12.29 19.25 -17.50
N ARG A 412 11.61 19.91 -16.56
CA ARG A 412 11.19 21.30 -16.70
C ARG A 412 12.40 22.25 -16.79
N ALA A 413 13.39 22.05 -15.91
CA ALA A 413 14.63 22.83 -15.95
C ALA A 413 15.40 22.67 -17.26
N ALA A 414 15.50 21.42 -17.78
CA ALA A 414 16.09 21.15 -19.10
C ALA A 414 15.35 21.87 -20.22
N LYS A 415 14.03 21.85 -20.21
CA LYS A 415 13.20 22.56 -21.20
C LYS A 415 13.38 24.07 -21.14
N ASP A 416 13.36 24.65 -19.93
CA ASP A 416 13.55 26.09 -19.71
C ASP A 416 14.96 26.53 -20.14
N ALA A 417 16.00 25.74 -19.86
CA ALA A 417 17.37 25.98 -20.32
C ALA A 417 17.45 25.96 -21.85
N LEU A 418 16.82 24.97 -22.50
CA LEU A 418 16.77 24.87 -23.96
C LEU A 418 16.05 26.08 -24.57
N GLN A 419 14.90 26.49 -24.02
CA GLN A 419 14.13 27.65 -24.53
C GLN A 419 14.85 28.95 -24.30
N SER A 420 15.61 29.09 -23.23
CA SER A 420 16.45 30.28 -22.94
C SER A 420 17.73 30.35 -23.77
N GLY A 421 18.01 29.34 -24.61
CA GLY A 421 19.21 29.29 -25.43
C GLY A 421 20.49 29.06 -24.61
N MET A 422 20.39 28.37 -23.47
CA MET A 422 21.58 27.98 -22.69
C MET A 422 22.43 26.97 -23.48
N THR A 423 23.65 26.76 -23.00
CA THR A 423 24.58 25.81 -23.62
C THR A 423 24.10 24.37 -23.47
N PRO A 424 24.40 23.49 -24.43
CA PRO A 424 23.96 22.10 -24.42
C PRO A 424 24.31 21.33 -23.15
N ASP A 425 25.44 21.62 -22.51
CA ASP A 425 25.89 20.99 -21.26
C ASP A 425 24.95 21.26 -20.07
N VAL A 426 24.31 22.45 -20.03
CA VAL A 426 23.32 22.76 -19.01
C VAL A 426 22.06 21.92 -19.21
N VAL A 427 21.58 21.80 -20.45
CA VAL A 427 20.42 20.94 -20.77
C VAL A 427 20.71 19.49 -20.44
N LEU A 428 21.91 19.00 -20.81
CA LEU A 428 22.34 17.63 -20.54
C LEU A 428 22.40 17.32 -19.03
N THR A 429 22.95 18.26 -18.24
CA THR A 429 23.01 18.09 -16.78
C THR A 429 21.62 17.85 -16.16
N GLU A 430 20.62 18.59 -16.60
CA GLU A 430 19.25 18.43 -16.09
C GLU A 430 18.60 17.14 -16.61
N VAL A 431 18.87 16.73 -17.85
CA VAL A 431 18.40 15.43 -18.39
C VAL A 431 18.98 14.29 -17.58
N GLU A 432 20.28 14.30 -17.28
CA GLU A 432 20.94 13.27 -16.43
C GLU A 432 20.39 13.22 -15.02
N GLN A 433 20.05 14.36 -14.42
CA GLN A 433 19.39 14.39 -13.12
C GLN A 433 18.02 13.71 -13.15
N ALA A 434 17.25 13.93 -14.23
CA ALA A 434 15.97 13.25 -14.42
C ALA A 434 16.14 11.73 -14.61
N GLU A 435 17.12 11.30 -15.42
CA GLU A 435 17.48 9.88 -15.60
C GLU A 435 17.86 9.22 -14.28
N ASN A 436 18.70 9.87 -13.47
CA ASN A 436 19.10 9.37 -12.17
C ASN A 436 17.91 9.20 -11.23
N ALA A 437 17.00 10.18 -11.15
CA ALA A 437 15.81 10.10 -10.32
C ALA A 437 14.88 8.96 -10.76
N LEU A 438 14.70 8.72 -12.05
CA LEU A 438 13.93 7.61 -12.59
C LEU A 438 14.64 6.25 -12.40
N GLY A 439 15.98 6.24 -12.51
CA GLY A 439 16.80 5.07 -12.26
C GLY A 439 16.71 4.60 -10.79
N GLU A 440 16.64 5.53 -9.82
CA GLU A 440 16.36 5.21 -8.42
C GLU A 440 14.97 4.57 -8.24
N LEU A 441 14.01 4.96 -9.05
CA LEU A 441 12.64 4.47 -8.98
C LEU A 441 12.54 3.00 -9.40
N THR A 442 13.15 2.66 -10.54
CA THR A 442 13.16 1.30 -11.10
C THR A 442 14.22 0.41 -10.45
N GLY A 443 15.22 1.00 -9.81
CA GLY A 443 16.32 0.28 -9.16
C GLY A 443 17.61 0.21 -10.00
N HIS A 444 17.66 0.82 -11.19
CA HIS A 444 18.86 0.84 -12.02
C HIS A 444 20.04 1.58 -11.36
N THR A 445 19.75 2.65 -10.63
CA THR A 445 20.73 3.47 -9.90
C THR A 445 20.50 3.47 -8.39
N ALA A 446 19.65 2.55 -7.89
CA ALA A 446 19.30 2.50 -6.48
C ALA A 446 20.49 2.11 -5.61
N ARG A 447 20.73 2.87 -4.53
CA ARG A 447 21.77 2.57 -3.55
C ARG A 447 21.42 1.35 -2.71
N GLU A 448 22.42 0.54 -2.38
CA GLU A 448 22.24 -0.70 -1.62
C GLU A 448 21.55 -0.50 -0.25
N ASP A 449 21.86 0.61 0.44
CA ASP A 449 21.23 0.97 1.71
C ASP A 449 19.74 1.29 1.58
N MET A 450 19.33 1.91 0.47
CA MET A 450 17.92 2.18 0.15
C MET A 450 17.18 0.87 -0.16
N VAL A 451 17.78 0.02 -0.98
CA VAL A 451 17.23 -1.31 -1.31
C VAL A 451 17.03 -2.14 -0.03
N ALA A 452 18.04 -2.21 0.83
CA ALA A 452 17.94 -2.92 2.10
C ALA A 452 16.76 -2.42 2.96
N ARG A 453 16.59 -1.10 3.11
CA ARG A 453 15.49 -0.49 3.88
C ARG A 453 14.10 -0.80 3.34
N ILE A 454 13.94 -0.90 2.04
CA ILE A 454 12.65 -1.27 1.42
C ILE A 454 12.28 -2.69 1.85
N PHE A 455 13.22 -3.63 1.76
CA PHE A 455 12.96 -5.03 2.06
C PHE A 455 12.85 -5.35 3.56
N GLU A 456 13.41 -4.54 4.46
CA GLU A 456 13.22 -4.67 5.91
C GLU A 456 11.75 -4.58 6.37
N ARG A 457 10.88 -3.97 5.57
CA ARG A 457 9.44 -3.84 5.85
C ARG A 457 8.63 -5.08 5.48
N PHE A 458 9.22 -6.02 4.77
CA PHE A 458 8.55 -7.23 4.33
C PHE A 458 8.46 -8.27 5.45
N CYS A 459 7.49 -9.16 5.34
CA CYS A 459 7.42 -10.32 6.21
C CYS A 459 8.52 -11.34 5.86
N VAL A 460 8.95 -12.14 6.86
CA VAL A 460 9.82 -13.29 6.62
C VAL A 460 9.06 -14.32 5.77
N GLY A 461 9.70 -14.80 4.70
CA GLY A 461 9.07 -15.75 3.77
C GLY A 461 8.59 -15.14 2.44
N LYS A 462 8.78 -13.81 2.29
CA LYS A 462 8.51 -13.05 1.06
C LYS A 462 9.78 -12.39 0.52
#